data_8fa23a19c563537fc7302fb9cdc9a17f
#
_entry.id   8fa23a19c563537fc7302fb9cdc9a17f
#
_cell.length_a   1.000
_cell.length_b   1.000
_cell.length_c   1.000
_cell.angle_alpha   90.00
_cell.angle_beta   90.00
_cell.angle_gamma   90.00
#
_symmetry.space_group_name_H-M   'P 1'
#
loop_
_entity.id
_entity.type
_entity.pdbx_description
1 polymer ?
#
loop_
_entity_poly.entity_id
_entity_poly.type
_entity_poly.pdbx_seq_one_letter_code
_entity_poly.pdbx_strand_id
1 'polypeptide(L)'
;MLSFARDATPPALSHAGIPMLSVIHDTAHSRYTATVDGVLCVLDYHLRDGVMTITHTGVPSQVGGRGIAAELTRVALDTARAQGWKVRPQCSYADVYMRRHPEYNDLLA
;
A
#
# COMPACT_ATOMS: atom_id res chain seq x y z
N MET A 1 -4.96 -0.38 30.50
CA MET A 1 -5.04 -0.42 30.03
C MET A 1 -5.12 -0.70 29.33
N LEU A 2 -5.14 -0.82 28.95
CA LEU A 2 -5.22 -1.09 28.12
C LEU A 2 -5.38 -1.56 27.31
N SER A 3 -5.43 -1.64 27.21
CA SER A 3 -5.59 -2.02 26.40
C SER A 3 -5.84 -2.44 25.71
N PHE A 4 -6.03 -2.50 25.62
CA PHE A 4 -6.35 -2.82 24.81
C PHE A 4 -6.71 -3.24 24.17
N ALA A 5 -6.85 -3.23 24.21
CA ALA A 5 -7.26 -3.52 23.48
C ALA A 5 -7.40 -3.73 22.75
N ARG A 6 -7.41 -3.83 22.84
CA ARG A 6 -7.62 -3.88 21.99
C ARG A 6 -7.94 -4.27 21.38
N ASP A 7 -8.06 -4.33 21.35
CA ASP A 7 -8.45 -4.68 20.61
C ASP A 7 -8.77 -5.06 19.96
N ALA A 8 -8.91 -5.22 20.13
CA ALA A 8 -9.33 -5.50 19.38
C ALA A 8 -9.66 -5.84 18.65
N THR A 9 -9.94 -6.02 18.47
CA THR A 9 -10.32 -6.18 17.63
C THR A 9 -10.67 -6.47 16.89
N PRO A 10 -10.88 -6.65 16.76
CA PRO A 10 -11.29 -6.83 15.83
C PRO A 10 -11.68 -7.13 15.09
N PRO A 11 -11.89 -7.31 14.88
CA PRO A 11 -12.21 -7.63 14.00
C PRO A 11 -12.50 -7.91 13.26
N ALA A 12 -12.58 -8.14 13.06
CA ALA A 12 -12.72 -8.40 12.38
C ALA A 12 -13.07 -8.52 11.65
N LEU A 13 -13.26 -8.55 11.39
CA LEU A 13 -13.48 -8.68 10.73
C LEU A 13 -13.59 -8.89 9.90
N SER A 14 -13.53 -9.11 9.84
CA SER A 14 -13.55 -9.42 9.05
C SER A 14 -13.99 -9.40 8.13
N HIS A 15 -14.17 -9.17 7.59
CA HIS A 15 -14.66 -9.20 6.73
C HIS A 15 -14.45 -9.60 5.73
N ALA A 16 -14.75 -9.66 5.80
CA ALA A 16 -15.29 -10.01 4.54
C ALA A 16 -14.31 -10.59 3.55
N GLY A 17 -13.80 -11.71 3.78
CA GLY A 17 -12.98 -12.39 2.80
C GLY A 17 -11.64 -11.76 2.47
N ILE A 18 -11.40 -10.53 2.87
CA ILE A 18 -10.12 -9.90 2.66
C ILE A 18 -9.33 -10.01 3.94
N PRO A 19 -8.21 -10.75 3.91
CA PRO A 19 -7.39 -10.84 5.11
C PRO A 19 -6.84 -9.47 5.47
N MET A 20 -6.70 -9.26 6.76
CA MET A 20 -6.04 -8.06 7.25
C MET A 20 -4.58 -8.14 6.88
N LEU A 21 -4.14 -7.27 5.98
CA LEU A 21 -2.73 -7.19 5.64
C LEU A 21 -2.03 -6.23 6.58
N SER A 22 -0.93 -6.68 7.15
CA SER A 22 -0.04 -5.82 7.90
C SER A 22 0.95 -5.20 6.92
N VAL A 23 0.66 -3.99 6.49
CA VAL A 23 1.56 -3.27 5.59
C VAL A 23 2.53 -2.46 6.43
N ILE A 24 3.81 -2.66 6.19
CA ILE A 24 4.88 -1.94 6.88
C ILE A 24 5.46 -0.91 5.94
N HIS A 25 5.55 0.34 6.41
CA HIS A 25 6.23 1.39 5.66
C HIS A 25 7.67 1.45 6.11
N ASP A 26 8.55 0.89 5.29
CA ASP A 26 10.00 0.87 5.55
C ASP A 26 10.60 2.14 4.94
N THR A 27 10.64 3.20 5.72
CA THR A 27 11.13 4.49 5.22
C THR A 27 12.61 4.48 4.91
N ALA A 28 13.38 3.65 5.61
CA ALA A 28 14.82 3.57 5.38
C ALA A 28 15.13 3.04 3.97
N HIS A 29 14.25 2.19 3.43
CA HIS A 29 14.45 1.60 2.11
C HIS A 29 13.45 2.10 1.08
N SER A 30 12.64 3.08 1.41
CA SER A 30 11.64 3.68 0.51
C SER A 30 10.76 2.59 -0.09
N ARG A 31 10.15 1.80 0.78
CA ARG A 31 9.28 0.72 0.32
C ARG A 31 8.20 0.41 1.34
N TYR A 32 7.13 -0.17 0.84
CA TYR A 32 6.09 -0.78 1.65
C TYR A 32 6.19 -2.28 1.48
N THR A 33 6.00 -3.02 2.57
CA THR A 33 6.08 -4.48 2.53
C THR A 33 4.87 -5.09 3.22
N ALA A 34 4.53 -6.29 2.79
CA ALA A 34 3.57 -7.14 3.47
C ALA A 34 4.02 -8.58 3.28
N THR A 35 3.97 -9.36 4.33
CA THR A 35 4.30 -10.79 4.24
C THR A 35 3.01 -11.57 4.33
N VAL A 36 2.73 -12.37 3.30
CA VAL A 36 1.50 -13.14 3.18
C VAL A 36 1.89 -14.59 2.97
N ASP A 37 1.45 -15.47 3.89
CA ASP A 37 1.80 -16.89 3.85
C ASP A 37 3.33 -17.10 3.73
N GLY A 38 4.10 -16.28 4.45
CA GLY A 38 5.55 -16.34 4.42
C GLY A 38 6.19 -15.75 3.17
N VAL A 39 5.40 -15.15 2.27
CA VAL A 39 5.90 -14.61 1.00
C VAL A 39 5.92 -13.08 1.09
N LEU A 40 7.08 -12.50 0.81
CA LEU A 40 7.26 -11.05 0.87
C LEU A 40 6.70 -10.39 -0.38
N CYS A 41 5.84 -9.39 -0.17
CA CYS A 41 5.29 -8.56 -1.22
C CYS A 41 5.75 -7.13 -0.99
N VAL A 42 6.05 -6.40 -2.05
CA VAL A 42 6.67 -5.07 -1.93
C VAL A 42 6.06 -4.05 -2.88
N LEU A 43 6.16 -2.78 -2.47
CA LEU A 43 5.97 -1.64 -3.36
C LEU A 43 7.15 -0.71 -3.11
N ASP A 44 7.92 -0.44 -4.16
CA ASP A 44 9.09 0.43 -4.07
C ASP A 44 8.80 1.81 -4.64
N TYR A 45 9.40 2.83 -4.04
CA TYR A 45 9.22 4.21 -4.51
C TYR A 45 10.49 5.02 -4.28
N HIS A 46 10.55 6.19 -4.91
CA HIS A 46 11.50 7.25 -4.59
C HIS A 46 10.73 8.42 -4.03
N LEU A 47 11.30 9.14 -3.09
CA LEU A 47 10.74 10.39 -2.61
C LEU A 47 11.74 11.49 -2.86
N ARG A 48 11.35 12.48 -3.66
CA ARG A 48 12.22 13.63 -3.97
C ARG A 48 11.34 14.86 -4.15
N ASP A 49 11.67 15.92 -3.44
CA ASP A 49 10.99 17.21 -3.57
C ASP A 49 9.48 17.09 -3.40
N GLY A 50 9.06 16.25 -2.45
CA GLY A 50 7.65 16.05 -2.16
C GLY A 50 6.91 15.22 -3.19
N VAL A 51 7.62 14.54 -4.10
CA VAL A 51 7.02 13.66 -5.09
C VAL A 51 7.42 12.23 -4.82
N MET A 52 6.43 11.38 -4.60
CA MET A 52 6.62 9.93 -4.46
C MET A 52 6.49 9.32 -5.85
N THR A 53 7.58 8.80 -6.39
CA THR A 53 7.55 8.08 -7.66
C THR A 53 7.49 6.58 -7.35
N ILE A 54 6.37 5.95 -7.68
CA ILE A 54 6.21 4.51 -7.46
C ILE A 54 6.84 3.80 -8.64
N THR A 55 7.90 3.02 -8.38
CA THR A 55 8.70 2.44 -9.44
C THR A 55 8.42 0.96 -9.66
N HIS A 56 7.94 0.25 -8.64
CA HIS A 56 7.79 -1.20 -8.74
C HIS A 56 6.80 -1.72 -7.70
N THR A 57 5.97 -2.67 -8.11
CA THR A 57 5.20 -3.49 -7.19
C THR A 57 5.52 -4.96 -7.48
N GLY A 58 5.78 -5.72 -6.42
CA GLY A 58 6.12 -7.12 -6.57
C GLY A 58 5.28 -7.99 -5.66
N VAL A 59 4.37 -8.76 -6.26
CA VAL A 59 3.55 -9.73 -5.55
C VAL A 59 3.78 -11.09 -6.24
N PRO A 60 4.55 -11.98 -5.58
CA PRO A 60 4.82 -13.29 -6.17
C PRO A 60 3.55 -14.07 -6.50
N SER A 61 3.61 -14.88 -7.55
CA SER A 61 2.43 -15.57 -8.04
C SER A 61 1.81 -16.51 -7.01
N GLN A 62 2.62 -17.04 -6.06
CA GLN A 62 2.09 -17.92 -5.02
C GLN A 62 0.97 -17.27 -4.21
N VAL A 63 1.01 -15.95 -4.09
CA VAL A 63 0.00 -15.21 -3.33
C VAL A 63 -0.74 -14.21 -4.21
N GLY A 64 -0.62 -14.34 -5.52
CA GLY A 64 -1.30 -13.44 -6.45
C GLY A 64 -2.81 -13.62 -6.42
N GLY A 65 -3.52 -12.62 -6.92
CA GLY A 65 -4.98 -12.67 -7.01
C GLY A 65 -5.71 -12.44 -5.70
N ARG A 66 -5.01 -11.97 -4.67
CA ARG A 66 -5.60 -11.73 -3.35
C ARG A 66 -5.76 -10.25 -3.02
N GLY A 67 -5.52 -9.37 -3.99
CA GLY A 67 -5.65 -7.93 -3.78
C GLY A 67 -4.49 -7.30 -3.01
N ILE A 68 -3.36 -7.99 -2.91
CA ILE A 68 -2.22 -7.51 -2.13
C ILE A 68 -1.60 -6.26 -2.76
N ALA A 69 -1.41 -6.27 -4.09
CA ALA A 69 -0.85 -5.11 -4.78
C ALA A 69 -1.76 -3.89 -4.64
N ALA A 70 -3.07 -4.09 -4.69
CA ALA A 70 -4.03 -3.01 -4.50
C ALA A 70 -3.92 -2.42 -3.09
N GLU A 71 -3.77 -3.28 -2.09
CA GLU A 71 -3.67 -2.82 -0.71
C GLU A 71 -2.36 -2.05 -0.47
N LEU A 72 -1.24 -2.57 -1.00
CA LEU A 72 0.03 -1.85 -0.90
C LEU A 72 -0.06 -0.48 -1.55
N THR A 73 -0.69 -0.41 -2.73
CA THR A 73 -0.84 0.84 -3.45
C THR A 73 -1.75 1.81 -2.69
N ARG A 74 -2.86 1.31 -2.16
CA ARG A 74 -3.78 2.13 -1.38
C ARG A 74 -3.06 2.77 -0.19
N VAL A 75 -2.30 1.97 0.55
CA VAL A 75 -1.58 2.48 1.71
C VAL A 75 -0.55 3.53 1.29
N ALA A 76 0.16 3.30 0.18
CA ALA A 76 1.13 4.27 -0.31
C ALA A 76 0.48 5.59 -0.69
N LEU A 77 -0.66 5.53 -1.40
CA LEU A 77 -1.37 6.74 -1.82
C LEU A 77 -1.96 7.49 -0.63
N ASP A 78 -2.50 6.75 0.35
CA ASP A 78 -3.04 7.38 1.56
C ASP A 78 -1.92 8.04 2.37
N THR A 79 -0.73 7.43 2.40
CA THR A 79 0.43 8.06 3.05
C THR A 79 0.81 9.34 2.33
N ALA A 80 0.85 9.32 0.99
CA ALA A 80 1.18 10.50 0.21
C ALA A 80 0.21 11.63 0.53
N ARG A 81 -1.09 11.32 0.61
CA ARG A 81 -2.09 12.32 0.96
C ARG A 81 -1.85 12.90 2.35
N ALA A 82 -1.60 12.03 3.32
CA ALA A 82 -1.39 12.47 4.70
C ALA A 82 -0.15 13.34 4.84
N GLN A 83 0.89 13.05 4.05
CA GLN A 83 2.16 13.78 4.10
C GLN A 83 2.19 14.99 3.18
N GLY A 84 1.17 15.19 2.36
CA GLY A 84 1.16 16.29 1.41
C GLY A 84 2.05 16.07 0.20
N TRP A 85 2.36 14.81 -0.12
CA TRP A 85 3.17 14.48 -1.28
C TRP A 85 2.31 14.37 -2.53
N LYS A 86 2.93 14.61 -3.68
CA LYS A 86 2.35 14.22 -4.97
C LYS A 86 2.88 12.86 -5.37
N VAL A 87 2.24 12.23 -6.35
CA VAL A 87 2.57 10.87 -6.76
C VAL A 87 2.78 10.82 -8.26
N ARG A 88 3.88 10.16 -8.65
CA ARG A 88 4.15 9.85 -10.04
C ARG A 88 4.12 8.33 -10.19
N PRO A 89 3.08 7.78 -10.84
CA PRO A 89 2.96 6.32 -10.98
C PRO A 89 3.76 5.84 -12.18
N GLN A 90 5.04 5.59 -11.97
CA GLN A 90 5.92 5.09 -13.03
C GLN A 90 5.71 3.61 -13.29
N CYS A 91 5.37 2.85 -12.26
CA CYS A 91 5.03 1.45 -12.38
C CYS A 91 3.67 1.29 -13.04
N SER A 92 3.57 0.34 -13.99
CA SER A 92 2.33 0.15 -14.74
C SER A 92 1.15 -0.20 -13.83
N TYR A 93 1.39 -0.99 -12.78
CA TYR A 93 0.31 -1.32 -11.85
C TYR A 93 -0.23 -0.07 -11.15
N ALA A 94 0.67 0.76 -10.64
CA ALA A 94 0.27 1.99 -9.95
C ALA A 94 -0.46 2.94 -10.88
N ASP A 95 -0.01 3.02 -12.13
CA ASP A 95 -0.66 3.87 -13.13
C ASP A 95 -2.10 3.42 -13.36
N VAL A 96 -2.31 2.13 -13.60
CA VAL A 96 -3.66 1.59 -13.80
C VAL A 96 -4.50 1.77 -12.55
N TYR A 97 -3.91 1.53 -11.38
CA TYR A 97 -4.64 1.70 -10.12
C TYR A 97 -5.17 3.11 -9.98
N MET A 98 -4.33 4.13 -10.23
CA MET A 98 -4.76 5.51 -10.09
C MET A 98 -5.80 5.90 -11.14
N ARG A 99 -5.71 5.34 -12.34
CA ARG A 99 -6.73 5.59 -13.37
C ARG A 99 -8.09 5.04 -12.96
N ARG A 100 -8.11 3.93 -12.23
CA ARG A 100 -9.35 3.30 -11.78
C ARG A 100 -9.87 3.88 -10.47
N HIS A 101 -9.08 4.76 -9.83
CA HIS A 101 -9.44 5.34 -8.54
C HIS A 101 -9.30 6.86 -8.64
N PRO A 102 -10.25 7.53 -9.33
CA PRO A 102 -10.14 8.98 -9.57
C PRO A 102 -10.11 9.81 -8.31
N GLU A 103 -10.49 9.26 -7.16
CA GLU A 103 -10.36 9.95 -5.89
C GLU A 103 -8.91 10.31 -5.56
N TYR A 104 -7.94 9.72 -6.26
CA TYR A 104 -6.52 10.04 -6.07
C TYR A 104 -5.96 10.95 -7.16
N ASN A 105 -6.80 11.46 -8.07
CA ASN A 105 -6.32 12.32 -9.16
C ASN A 105 -5.61 13.57 -8.66
N ASP A 106 -6.02 14.10 -7.52
CA ASP A 106 -5.41 15.30 -6.95
C ASP A 106 -3.98 15.04 -6.48
N LEU A 107 -3.56 13.80 -6.36
CA LEU A 107 -2.19 13.47 -5.96
C LEU A 107 -1.23 13.46 -7.15
N LEU A 108 -1.72 13.38 -8.38
CA LEU A 108 -0.84 13.27 -9.55
C LEU A 108 0.11 14.45 -9.64
N ALA A 109 1.40 14.12 -9.80
CA ALA A 109 2.44 15.12 -9.94
C ALA A 109 2.40 15.77 -11.31
#